data_25b512cd1d05e321327cf49f36319e6a
#
_entry.id   25b512cd1d05e321327cf49f36319e6a
#
_cell.length_a   1.000
_cell.length_b   1.000
_cell.length_c   1.000
_cell.angle_alpha   90.00
_cell.angle_beta   90.00
_cell.angle_gamma   90.00
#
_symmetry.space_group_name_H-M   'P 1'
#
loop_
_entity.id
_entity.type
_entity.pdbx_description
1 polymer ?
#
loop_
_entity_poly.entity_id
_entity_poly.type
_entity_poly.pdbx_seq_one_letter_code
_entity_poly.pdbx_strand_id
1 'polypeptide(L)'
;MIEISSISYKAGKFSLKNISFNVEKGENLVILGPTGAGKTVLLEIIAGFREAKAGSIKIDGKEMARLPPDKRKVGIVYQDYLLFPHLNVYENIRYGLRGSGLSRSLIDSQVKEVAKQIGIENLLDRKTKRLSGGEQQRVALARTMILKPNVLLLDEPFSAVDPNTKEKLMREMLKTLVPRNIPVIYVTHDQTEALEMADRIAVMSEGAIVQLDTPDQVFNAPKSEFVANFVGIKNILKGQSRKENGTSVIKIGEAQVHSSTVLEGDVYVTIRPEDIILSKQHLESSARNSLKGKVGSISKKGPIIYVTADCGFELTASVTRQAFKELQITVGDYVFMTFKAPSVNAF
;
A
#
# COMPACT_ATOMS: atom_id res chain seq x y z
N MET A 1 -13.52 -15.96 2.96
CA MET A 1 -12.51 -15.86 1.88
C MET A 1 -13.15 -15.27 0.64
N ILE A 2 -12.46 -14.37 -0.06
CA ILE A 2 -12.82 -13.92 -1.41
C ILE A 2 -11.74 -14.35 -2.41
N GLU A 3 -12.15 -14.83 -3.57
CA GLU A 3 -11.28 -15.23 -4.66
C GLU A 3 -11.65 -14.44 -5.93
N ILE A 4 -10.67 -13.80 -6.51
CA ILE A 4 -10.75 -13.05 -7.76
C ILE A 4 -9.90 -13.79 -8.79
N SER A 5 -10.49 -14.19 -9.91
CA SER A 5 -9.80 -14.98 -10.93
C SER A 5 -9.98 -14.36 -12.31
N SER A 6 -8.87 -13.92 -12.90
CA SER A 6 -8.77 -13.44 -14.29
C SER A 6 -9.78 -12.32 -14.64
N ILE A 7 -10.11 -11.46 -13.69
CA ILE A 7 -11.03 -10.33 -13.92
C ILE A 7 -10.45 -9.39 -14.98
N SER A 8 -11.23 -9.19 -16.03
CA SER A 8 -10.94 -8.26 -17.10
C SER A 8 -12.12 -7.32 -17.33
N TYR A 9 -11.83 -6.04 -17.57
CA TYR A 9 -12.84 -4.99 -17.79
C TYR A 9 -12.33 -3.98 -18.80
N LYS A 10 -13.20 -3.36 -19.57
CA LYS A 10 -12.84 -2.31 -20.53
C LYS A 10 -13.94 -1.24 -20.59
N ALA A 11 -13.53 0.02 -20.45
CA ALA A 11 -14.37 1.19 -20.63
C ALA A 11 -13.58 2.27 -21.40
N GLY A 12 -13.97 2.51 -22.65
CA GLY A 12 -13.24 3.43 -23.52
C GLY A 12 -11.77 3.01 -23.70
N LYS A 13 -10.84 3.89 -23.32
CA LYS A 13 -9.39 3.64 -23.36
C LYS A 13 -8.86 2.88 -22.14
N PHE A 14 -9.63 2.82 -21.05
CA PHE A 14 -9.24 2.15 -19.81
C PHE A 14 -9.56 0.66 -19.85
N SER A 15 -8.66 -0.17 -19.28
CA SER A 15 -8.91 -1.61 -19.12
C SER A 15 -8.26 -2.17 -17.86
N LEU A 16 -8.96 -3.10 -17.20
CA LEU A 16 -8.34 -4.04 -16.25
C LEU A 16 -7.93 -5.30 -17.01
N LYS A 17 -6.73 -5.80 -16.69
CA LYS A 17 -6.06 -6.87 -17.43
C LYS A 17 -5.78 -8.06 -16.52
N ASN A 18 -6.62 -9.09 -16.61
CA ASN A 18 -6.37 -10.40 -15.98
C ASN A 18 -6.03 -10.32 -14.47
N ILE A 19 -6.84 -9.59 -13.69
CA ILE A 19 -6.63 -9.41 -12.25
C ILE A 19 -6.98 -10.72 -11.52
N SER A 20 -6.02 -11.24 -10.75
CA SER A 20 -6.20 -12.45 -9.95
C SER A 20 -5.53 -12.31 -8.59
N PHE A 21 -6.28 -12.59 -7.52
CA PHE A 21 -5.81 -12.69 -6.13
C PHE A 21 -6.88 -13.32 -5.24
N ASN A 22 -6.48 -13.72 -4.06
CA ASN A 22 -7.39 -14.14 -2.99
C ASN A 22 -7.16 -13.29 -1.74
N VAL A 23 -8.16 -13.23 -0.87
CA VAL A 23 -8.05 -12.62 0.47
C VAL A 23 -8.72 -13.56 1.47
N GLU A 24 -7.97 -13.98 2.45
CA GLU A 24 -8.44 -14.89 3.50
C GLU A 24 -9.31 -14.16 4.52
N LYS A 25 -10.01 -14.93 5.37
CA LYS A 25 -10.77 -14.35 6.49
C LYS A 25 -9.81 -13.70 7.48
N GLY A 26 -10.11 -12.47 7.86
CA GLY A 26 -9.28 -11.66 8.75
C GLY A 26 -8.06 -11.03 8.10
N GLU A 27 -7.81 -11.29 6.83
CA GLU A 27 -6.71 -10.70 6.06
C GLU A 27 -7.08 -9.31 5.52
N ASN A 28 -6.14 -8.38 5.60
CA ASN A 28 -6.20 -7.06 4.99
C ASN A 28 -5.29 -7.02 3.76
N LEU A 29 -5.87 -7.11 2.56
CA LEU A 29 -5.16 -6.89 1.32
C LEU A 29 -5.23 -5.40 0.95
N VAL A 30 -4.09 -4.74 0.86
CA VAL A 30 -4.02 -3.36 0.36
C VAL A 30 -3.70 -3.36 -1.13
N ILE A 31 -4.53 -2.67 -1.91
CA ILE A 31 -4.28 -2.39 -3.32
C ILE A 31 -3.65 -1.01 -3.41
N LEU A 32 -2.36 -0.97 -3.66
CA LEU A 32 -1.53 0.23 -3.71
C LEU A 32 -1.22 0.59 -5.17
N GLY A 33 -1.27 1.87 -5.53
CA GLY A 33 -0.92 2.29 -6.90
C GLY A 33 -1.28 3.74 -7.19
N PRO A 34 -0.79 4.31 -8.29
CA PRO A 34 -1.05 5.69 -8.67
C PRO A 34 -2.54 5.93 -8.98
N THR A 35 -2.91 7.20 -9.00
CA THR A 35 -4.24 7.61 -9.48
C THR A 35 -4.44 7.16 -10.94
N GLY A 36 -5.60 6.62 -11.24
CA GLY A 36 -5.90 6.09 -12.58
C GLY A 36 -5.45 4.65 -12.83
N ALA A 37 -4.77 3.97 -11.89
CA ALA A 37 -4.39 2.56 -12.04
C ALA A 37 -5.58 1.59 -12.14
N GLY A 38 -6.79 2.02 -11.72
CA GLY A 38 -8.03 1.23 -11.81
C GLY A 38 -8.50 0.63 -10.50
N LYS A 39 -7.95 1.08 -9.38
CA LYS A 39 -8.24 0.56 -8.04
C LYS A 39 -9.73 0.65 -7.67
N THR A 40 -10.35 1.83 -7.77
CA THR A 40 -11.78 2.05 -7.52
C THR A 40 -12.66 1.23 -8.48
N VAL A 41 -12.28 1.15 -9.77
CA VAL A 41 -13.02 0.34 -10.75
C VAL A 41 -13.02 -1.14 -10.36
N LEU A 42 -11.91 -1.65 -9.85
CA LEU A 42 -11.83 -3.02 -9.35
C LEU A 42 -12.75 -3.23 -8.13
N LEU A 43 -12.77 -2.29 -7.18
CA LEU A 43 -13.71 -2.35 -6.04
C LEU A 43 -15.18 -2.34 -6.51
N GLU A 44 -15.52 -1.48 -7.49
CA GLU A 44 -16.88 -1.40 -8.04
C GLU A 44 -17.30 -2.71 -8.75
N ILE A 45 -16.36 -3.39 -9.42
CA ILE A 45 -16.60 -4.71 -10.03
C ILE A 45 -16.83 -5.76 -8.93
N ILE A 46 -16.04 -5.76 -7.87
CA ILE A 46 -16.22 -6.69 -6.75
C ILE A 46 -17.55 -6.43 -6.04
N ALA A 47 -17.91 -5.18 -5.83
CA ALA A 47 -19.19 -4.80 -5.23
C ALA A 47 -20.40 -5.05 -6.13
N GLY A 48 -20.20 -5.19 -7.46
CA GLY A 48 -21.26 -5.45 -8.43
C GLY A 48 -21.87 -4.22 -9.07
N PHE A 49 -21.28 -3.05 -8.92
CA PHE A 49 -21.70 -1.82 -9.60
C PHE A 49 -21.24 -1.75 -11.05
N ARG A 50 -20.24 -2.58 -11.40
CA ARG A 50 -19.77 -2.78 -12.78
C ARG A 50 -19.70 -4.26 -13.10
N GLU A 51 -19.98 -4.61 -14.33
CA GLU A 51 -19.90 -5.98 -14.82
C GLU A 51 -18.51 -6.23 -15.44
N ALA A 52 -17.83 -7.29 -14.97
CA ALA A 52 -16.58 -7.75 -15.60
C ALA A 52 -16.86 -8.35 -16.98
N LYS A 53 -15.98 -8.13 -17.95
CA LYS A 53 -16.07 -8.78 -19.29
C LYS A 53 -15.71 -10.26 -19.22
N ALA A 54 -14.81 -10.63 -18.32
CA ALA A 54 -14.34 -12.00 -18.12
C ALA A 54 -13.83 -12.17 -16.69
N GLY A 55 -13.73 -13.43 -16.27
CA GLY A 55 -13.23 -13.83 -14.95
C GLY A 55 -14.35 -14.23 -14.00
N SER A 56 -13.99 -14.58 -12.78
CA SER A 56 -14.91 -14.98 -11.71
C SER A 56 -14.59 -14.27 -10.40
N ILE A 57 -15.63 -14.09 -9.57
CA ILE A 57 -15.58 -13.54 -8.22
C ILE A 57 -16.29 -14.52 -7.31
N LYS A 58 -15.57 -15.18 -6.41
CA LYS A 58 -16.17 -16.07 -5.43
C LYS A 58 -16.04 -15.53 -4.02
N ILE A 59 -17.13 -15.56 -3.26
CA ILE A 59 -17.14 -15.24 -1.84
C ILE A 59 -17.63 -16.48 -1.08
N ASP A 60 -16.81 -16.99 -0.17
CA ASP A 60 -17.06 -18.25 0.54
C ASP A 60 -17.45 -19.40 -0.41
N GLY A 61 -16.72 -19.52 -1.54
CA GLY A 61 -16.89 -20.53 -2.58
C GLY A 61 -18.08 -20.32 -3.52
N LYS A 62 -18.90 -19.26 -3.31
CA LYS A 62 -20.08 -18.97 -4.16
C LYS A 62 -19.74 -17.95 -5.22
N GLU A 63 -20.14 -18.23 -6.47
CA GLU A 63 -19.94 -17.30 -7.60
C GLU A 63 -20.83 -16.05 -7.44
N MET A 64 -20.21 -14.86 -7.56
CA MET A 64 -20.84 -13.57 -7.36
C MET A 64 -20.83 -12.66 -8.60
N ALA A 65 -20.05 -12.97 -9.65
CA ALA A 65 -19.80 -12.05 -10.76
C ALA A 65 -21.08 -11.55 -11.46
N ARG A 66 -22.09 -12.41 -11.54
CA ARG A 66 -23.39 -12.08 -12.17
C ARG A 66 -24.48 -11.62 -11.20
N LEU A 67 -24.18 -11.59 -9.89
CA LEU A 67 -25.18 -11.15 -8.90
C LEU A 67 -25.19 -9.61 -8.79
N PRO A 68 -26.35 -9.00 -8.59
CA PRO A 68 -26.44 -7.57 -8.31
C PRO A 68 -25.85 -7.24 -6.92
N PRO A 69 -25.49 -5.97 -6.65
CA PRO A 69 -24.78 -5.56 -5.42
C PRO A 69 -25.46 -6.02 -4.12
N ASP A 70 -26.78 -5.93 -4.06
CA ASP A 70 -27.58 -6.29 -2.87
C ASP A 70 -27.53 -7.78 -2.52
N LYS A 71 -27.16 -8.64 -3.47
CA LYS A 71 -27.04 -10.10 -3.28
C LYS A 71 -25.64 -10.56 -2.94
N ARG A 72 -24.62 -9.71 -3.08
CA ARG A 72 -23.20 -10.10 -2.87
C ARG A 72 -22.76 -10.10 -1.41
N LYS A 73 -23.49 -9.46 -0.52
CA LYS A 73 -23.12 -9.24 0.90
C LYS A 73 -21.73 -8.61 1.04
N VAL A 74 -21.41 -7.67 0.18
CA VAL A 74 -20.17 -6.90 0.19
C VAL A 74 -20.48 -5.52 0.76
N GLY A 75 -19.69 -5.10 1.73
CA GLY A 75 -19.73 -3.74 2.27
C GLY A 75 -18.72 -2.86 1.55
N ILE A 76 -19.08 -1.63 1.21
CA ILE A 76 -18.14 -0.67 0.62
C ILE A 76 -18.22 0.67 1.35
N VAL A 77 -17.05 1.26 1.63
CA VAL A 77 -16.88 2.62 2.11
C VAL A 77 -16.10 3.40 1.05
N TYR A 78 -16.72 4.42 0.48
CA TYR A 78 -16.09 5.30 -0.52
C TYR A 78 -15.30 6.44 0.13
N GLN A 79 -14.40 7.03 -0.63
CA GLN A 79 -13.55 8.15 -0.26
C GLN A 79 -14.33 9.33 0.32
N ASP A 80 -15.48 9.68 -0.28
CA ASP A 80 -16.34 10.79 0.17
C ASP A 80 -17.37 10.35 1.23
N TYR A 81 -17.20 9.15 1.80
CA TYR A 81 -18.09 8.52 2.80
C TYR A 81 -19.56 8.39 2.38
N LEU A 82 -20.05 9.19 1.43
CA LEU A 82 -21.40 9.22 0.87
C LEU A 82 -22.51 9.13 1.94
N LEU A 83 -22.36 9.87 3.04
CA LEU A 83 -23.39 9.95 4.07
C LEU A 83 -24.63 10.69 3.56
N PHE A 84 -25.80 10.26 3.98
CA PHE A 84 -27.05 10.94 3.65
C PHE A 84 -27.14 12.26 4.43
N PRO A 85 -27.04 13.44 3.77
CA PRO A 85 -26.87 14.72 4.47
C PRO A 85 -28.14 15.23 5.16
N HIS A 86 -29.28 14.68 4.82
CA HIS A 86 -30.60 14.99 5.39
C HIS A 86 -30.94 14.13 6.61
N LEU A 87 -30.16 13.05 6.86
CA LEU A 87 -30.33 12.14 7.99
C LEU A 87 -29.31 12.45 9.09
N ASN A 88 -29.67 12.12 10.35
CA ASN A 88 -28.71 12.11 11.45
C ASN A 88 -27.84 10.82 11.42
N VAL A 89 -26.93 10.67 12.39
CA VAL A 89 -26.02 9.50 12.47
C VAL A 89 -26.83 8.21 12.67
N TYR A 90 -27.74 8.18 13.63
CA TYR A 90 -28.60 7.01 13.87
C TYR A 90 -29.36 6.58 12.62
N GLU A 91 -29.97 7.53 11.92
CA GLU A 91 -30.71 7.27 10.69
C GLU A 91 -29.82 6.79 9.54
N ASN A 92 -28.59 7.32 9.42
CA ASN A 92 -27.61 6.83 8.45
C ASN A 92 -27.25 5.37 8.72
N ILE A 93 -26.96 5.02 9.97
CA ILE A 93 -26.56 3.65 10.33
C ILE A 93 -27.71 2.67 10.07
N ARG A 94 -28.92 2.98 10.56
CA ARG A 94 -30.07 2.08 10.39
C ARG A 94 -30.59 1.96 8.96
N TYR A 95 -30.14 2.84 8.06
CA TYR A 95 -30.71 2.93 6.70
C TYR A 95 -30.68 1.59 5.95
N GLY A 96 -29.58 0.84 6.05
CA GLY A 96 -29.44 -0.47 5.41
C GLY A 96 -30.37 -1.55 5.95
N LEU A 97 -30.99 -1.33 7.13
CA LEU A 97 -31.94 -2.27 7.72
C LEU A 97 -33.40 -1.94 7.34
N ARG A 98 -33.65 -0.93 6.50
CA ARG A 98 -35.01 -0.62 6.01
C ARG A 98 -35.52 -1.79 5.18
N GLY A 99 -36.73 -2.24 5.47
CA GLY A 99 -37.33 -3.38 4.78
C GLY A 99 -36.85 -4.76 5.23
N SER A 100 -36.01 -4.85 6.25
CA SER A 100 -35.52 -6.13 6.79
C SER A 100 -36.54 -6.96 7.54
N GLY A 101 -37.71 -6.38 7.85
CA GLY A 101 -38.76 -7.03 8.68
C GLY A 101 -38.42 -7.07 10.19
N LEU A 102 -37.31 -6.51 10.62
CA LEU A 102 -36.90 -6.47 12.02
C LEU A 102 -37.78 -5.50 12.83
N SER A 103 -38.02 -5.83 14.09
CA SER A 103 -38.74 -4.92 15.01
C SER A 103 -37.90 -3.67 15.28
N ARG A 104 -38.56 -2.54 15.60
CA ARG A 104 -37.88 -1.29 15.90
C ARG A 104 -36.90 -1.42 17.07
N SER A 105 -37.28 -2.14 18.12
CA SER A 105 -36.43 -2.39 19.29
C SER A 105 -35.15 -3.15 18.93
N LEU A 106 -35.22 -4.10 18.00
CA LEU A 106 -34.08 -4.88 17.54
C LEU A 106 -33.15 -4.00 16.67
N ILE A 107 -33.70 -3.16 15.78
CA ILE A 107 -32.94 -2.19 14.99
C ILE A 107 -32.21 -1.21 15.94
N ASP A 108 -32.89 -0.65 16.93
CA ASP A 108 -32.33 0.27 17.92
C ASP A 108 -31.17 -0.38 18.69
N SER A 109 -31.32 -1.64 19.10
CA SER A 109 -30.26 -2.41 19.77
C SER A 109 -29.04 -2.61 18.87
N GLN A 110 -29.24 -3.03 17.62
CA GLN A 110 -28.14 -3.25 16.66
C GLN A 110 -27.42 -1.95 16.32
N VAL A 111 -28.13 -0.82 16.14
CA VAL A 111 -27.51 0.49 15.91
C VAL A 111 -26.64 0.89 17.08
N LYS A 112 -27.14 0.79 18.32
CA LYS A 112 -26.36 1.11 19.53
C LYS A 112 -25.14 0.21 19.67
N GLU A 113 -25.28 -1.09 19.41
CA GLU A 113 -24.16 -2.05 19.47
C GLU A 113 -23.05 -1.68 18.49
N VAL A 114 -23.40 -1.45 17.21
CA VAL A 114 -22.41 -1.08 16.18
C VAL A 114 -21.81 0.29 16.49
N ALA A 115 -22.61 1.28 16.94
CA ALA A 115 -22.12 2.58 17.34
C ALA A 115 -21.13 2.51 18.50
N LYS A 116 -21.36 1.64 19.48
CA LYS A 116 -20.45 1.35 20.60
C LYS A 116 -19.14 0.73 20.13
N GLN A 117 -19.23 -0.28 19.27
CA GLN A 117 -18.05 -0.96 18.71
C GLN A 117 -17.12 -0.02 17.95
N ILE A 118 -17.69 1.03 17.32
CA ILE A 118 -16.95 2.02 16.50
C ILE A 118 -16.67 3.32 17.28
N GLY A 119 -17.17 3.44 18.53
CA GLY A 119 -16.91 4.59 19.39
C GLY A 119 -17.63 5.88 18.96
N ILE A 120 -18.87 5.78 18.50
CA ILE A 120 -19.71 6.91 18.05
C ILE A 120 -21.09 6.99 18.71
N GLU A 121 -21.28 6.34 19.87
CA GLU A 121 -22.57 6.34 20.58
C GLU A 121 -23.07 7.75 20.90
N ASN A 122 -22.16 8.63 21.30
CA ASN A 122 -22.44 10.03 21.65
C ASN A 122 -22.80 10.91 20.44
N LEU A 123 -22.70 10.36 19.22
CA LEU A 123 -22.95 11.08 17.98
C LEU A 123 -24.30 10.75 17.35
N LEU A 124 -25.05 9.75 17.86
CA LEU A 124 -26.22 9.18 17.21
C LEU A 124 -27.27 10.22 16.79
N ASP A 125 -27.52 11.24 17.62
CA ASP A 125 -28.50 12.28 17.33
C ASP A 125 -27.93 13.45 16.50
N ARG A 126 -26.62 13.45 16.23
CA ARG A 126 -25.95 14.54 15.55
C ARG A 126 -26.22 14.48 14.04
N LYS A 127 -26.40 15.65 13.42
CA LYS A 127 -26.51 15.76 11.94
C LYS A 127 -25.14 15.56 11.31
N THR A 128 -25.10 14.83 10.19
CA THR A 128 -23.85 14.46 9.47
C THR A 128 -23.02 15.67 9.04
N LYS A 129 -23.65 16.81 8.70
CA LYS A 129 -22.96 18.07 8.35
C LYS A 129 -22.12 18.69 9.47
N ARG A 130 -22.32 18.25 10.72
CA ARG A 130 -21.59 18.76 11.91
C ARG A 130 -20.50 17.80 12.40
N LEU A 131 -20.16 16.78 11.60
CA LEU A 131 -19.16 15.78 11.91
C LEU A 131 -17.83 16.18 11.30
N SER A 132 -16.73 15.91 12.02
CA SER A 132 -15.37 15.93 11.48
C SER A 132 -15.18 14.81 10.46
N GLY A 133 -14.15 14.87 9.62
CA GLY A 133 -13.85 13.84 8.63
C GLY A 133 -13.72 12.44 9.24
N GLY A 134 -13.00 12.31 10.36
CA GLY A 134 -12.88 11.03 11.07
C GLY A 134 -14.19 10.53 11.70
N GLU A 135 -15.08 11.44 12.18
CA GLU A 135 -16.42 11.07 12.63
C GLU A 135 -17.30 10.60 11.47
N GLN A 136 -17.23 11.28 10.32
CA GLN A 136 -17.94 10.87 9.10
C GLN A 136 -17.52 9.48 8.62
N GLN A 137 -16.21 9.23 8.61
CA GLN A 137 -15.65 7.91 8.28
C GLN A 137 -16.18 6.81 9.19
N ARG A 138 -16.16 7.03 10.52
CA ARG A 138 -16.70 6.06 11.49
C ARG A 138 -18.19 5.81 11.29
N VAL A 139 -18.96 6.84 10.97
CA VAL A 139 -20.38 6.68 10.65
C VAL A 139 -20.60 5.87 9.36
N ALA A 140 -19.81 6.10 8.31
CA ALA A 140 -19.88 5.34 7.08
C ALA A 140 -19.50 3.87 7.30
N LEU A 141 -18.46 3.62 8.10
CA LEU A 141 -18.07 2.27 8.51
C LEU A 141 -19.20 1.60 9.31
N ALA A 142 -19.81 2.28 10.30
CA ALA A 142 -20.93 1.76 11.07
C ALA A 142 -22.13 1.40 10.19
N ARG A 143 -22.49 2.28 9.23
CA ARG A 143 -23.56 2.06 8.26
C ARG A 143 -23.32 0.81 7.39
N THR A 144 -22.07 0.54 7.06
CA THR A 144 -21.67 -0.63 6.28
C THR A 144 -21.65 -1.89 7.14
N MET A 145 -21.10 -1.80 8.35
CA MET A 145 -20.90 -2.96 9.23
C MET A 145 -22.20 -3.48 9.87
N ILE A 146 -23.24 -2.65 10.01
CA ILE A 146 -24.56 -3.10 10.53
C ILE A 146 -25.18 -4.18 9.65
N LEU A 147 -24.84 -4.21 8.36
CA LEU A 147 -25.30 -5.20 7.39
C LEU A 147 -24.57 -6.54 7.49
N LYS A 148 -23.57 -6.66 8.38
CA LYS A 148 -22.75 -7.87 8.58
C LYS A 148 -22.22 -8.40 7.24
N PRO A 149 -21.41 -7.62 6.50
CA PRO A 149 -20.91 -8.03 5.20
C PRO A 149 -19.94 -9.21 5.34
N ASN A 150 -19.82 -10.02 4.28
CA ASN A 150 -18.85 -11.11 4.20
C ASN A 150 -17.47 -10.61 3.72
N VAL A 151 -17.41 -9.45 3.08
CA VAL A 151 -16.21 -8.77 2.59
C VAL A 151 -16.38 -7.28 2.80
N LEU A 152 -15.32 -6.59 3.22
CA LEU A 152 -15.31 -5.13 3.35
C LEU A 152 -14.35 -4.53 2.32
N LEU A 153 -14.85 -3.56 1.57
CA LEU A 153 -14.10 -2.77 0.60
C LEU A 153 -13.95 -1.34 1.11
N LEU A 154 -12.73 -0.82 1.10
CA LEU A 154 -12.42 0.53 1.58
C LEU A 154 -11.69 1.29 0.45
N ASP A 155 -12.30 2.34 -0.07
CA ASP A 155 -11.73 3.17 -1.14
C ASP A 155 -11.20 4.48 -0.56
N GLU A 156 -9.87 4.59 -0.41
CA GLU A 156 -9.14 5.75 0.13
C GLU A 156 -9.79 6.36 1.40
N PRO A 157 -10.11 5.57 2.43
CA PRO A 157 -10.99 6.00 3.52
C PRO A 157 -10.38 7.10 4.41
N PHE A 158 -9.06 7.37 4.32
CA PHE A 158 -8.39 8.42 5.09
C PHE A 158 -7.94 9.63 4.26
N SER A 159 -8.33 9.72 3.00
CA SER A 159 -7.91 10.82 2.10
C SER A 159 -8.34 12.21 2.57
N ALA A 160 -9.47 12.31 3.29
CA ALA A 160 -10.00 13.56 3.84
C ALA A 160 -9.62 13.80 5.31
N VAL A 161 -8.72 12.99 5.89
CA VAL A 161 -8.28 13.08 7.29
C VAL A 161 -6.93 13.80 7.37
N ASP A 162 -6.79 14.68 8.36
CA ASP A 162 -5.52 15.35 8.60
C ASP A 162 -4.41 14.36 9.04
N PRO A 163 -3.14 14.59 8.66
CA PRO A 163 -2.04 13.65 8.92
C PRO A 163 -1.84 13.29 10.40
N ASN A 164 -2.07 14.23 11.33
CA ASN A 164 -1.84 14.00 12.75
C ASN A 164 -2.89 13.06 13.37
N THR A 165 -4.11 13.11 12.84
CA THR A 165 -5.23 12.27 13.31
C THR A 165 -5.26 10.91 12.59
N LYS A 166 -4.71 10.84 11.38
CA LYS A 166 -4.77 9.70 10.48
C LYS A 166 -4.25 8.40 11.13
N GLU A 167 -3.04 8.41 11.67
CA GLU A 167 -2.40 7.25 12.30
C GLU A 167 -3.24 6.68 13.46
N LYS A 168 -3.82 7.57 14.28
CA LYS A 168 -4.72 7.15 15.37
C LYS A 168 -5.96 6.47 14.83
N LEU A 169 -6.60 7.06 13.80
CA LEU A 169 -7.81 6.50 13.19
C LEU A 169 -7.56 5.16 12.50
N MET A 170 -6.40 4.99 11.85
CA MET A 170 -5.99 3.72 11.24
C MET A 170 -5.90 2.62 12.30
N ARG A 171 -5.21 2.89 13.42
CA ARG A 171 -5.12 1.93 14.55
C ARG A 171 -6.47 1.60 15.17
N GLU A 172 -7.36 2.60 15.31
CA GLU A 172 -8.74 2.39 15.82
C GLU A 172 -9.55 1.53 14.84
N MET A 173 -9.41 1.76 13.54
CA MET A 173 -10.09 0.97 12.51
C MET A 173 -9.62 -0.50 12.52
N LEU A 174 -8.31 -0.75 12.59
CA LEU A 174 -7.76 -2.11 12.71
C LEU A 174 -8.35 -2.84 13.93
N LYS A 175 -8.36 -2.19 15.10
CA LYS A 175 -8.97 -2.76 16.32
C LYS A 175 -10.44 -3.12 16.14
N THR A 176 -11.16 -2.41 15.29
CA THR A 176 -12.57 -2.66 14.99
C THR A 176 -12.76 -3.80 13.99
N LEU A 177 -11.85 -3.93 13.02
CA LEU A 177 -11.95 -4.90 11.93
C LEU A 177 -11.42 -6.29 12.31
N VAL A 178 -10.27 -6.36 12.98
CA VAL A 178 -9.61 -7.64 13.36
C VAL A 178 -10.54 -8.62 14.08
N PRO A 179 -11.36 -8.23 15.07
CA PRO A 179 -12.25 -9.17 15.76
C PRO A 179 -13.37 -9.74 14.87
N ARG A 180 -13.62 -9.15 13.70
CA ARG A 180 -14.74 -9.55 12.82
C ARG A 180 -14.39 -10.70 11.91
N ASN A 181 -13.12 -10.99 11.74
CA ASN A 181 -12.62 -12.12 10.93
C ASN A 181 -13.22 -12.15 9.50
N ILE A 182 -13.36 -10.98 8.87
CA ILE A 182 -13.80 -10.83 7.47
C ILE A 182 -12.63 -10.36 6.61
N PRO A 183 -12.55 -10.77 5.33
CA PRO A 183 -11.56 -10.22 4.39
C PRO A 183 -11.82 -8.74 4.15
N VAL A 184 -10.74 -7.96 4.15
CA VAL A 184 -10.75 -6.52 3.85
C VAL A 184 -9.91 -6.27 2.62
N ILE A 185 -10.46 -5.55 1.64
CA ILE A 185 -9.72 -5.03 0.50
C ILE A 185 -9.70 -3.51 0.65
N TYR A 186 -8.51 -2.99 0.85
CA TYR A 186 -8.25 -1.59 1.13
C TYR A 186 -7.51 -0.96 -0.05
N VAL A 187 -8.03 0.11 -0.61
CA VAL A 187 -7.41 0.84 -1.72
C VAL A 187 -6.81 2.14 -1.21
N THR A 188 -5.57 2.41 -1.56
CA THR A 188 -4.89 3.67 -1.26
C THR A 188 -3.80 3.99 -2.30
N HIS A 189 -3.34 5.23 -2.31
CA HIS A 189 -2.12 5.66 -2.97
C HIS A 189 -1.01 6.02 -1.96
N ASP A 190 -1.30 5.97 -0.66
CA ASP A 190 -0.39 6.31 0.43
C ASP A 190 0.39 5.07 0.90
N GLN A 191 1.71 5.16 0.81
CA GLN A 191 2.62 4.07 1.19
C GLN A 191 2.62 3.80 2.70
N THR A 192 2.45 4.85 3.52
CA THR A 192 2.39 4.71 4.99
C THR A 192 1.14 3.92 5.39
N GLU A 193 -0.02 4.22 4.78
CA GLU A 193 -1.23 3.43 5.00
C GLU A 193 -1.02 1.96 4.62
N ALA A 194 -0.39 1.71 3.46
CA ALA A 194 -0.13 0.36 3.01
C ALA A 194 0.78 -0.41 3.98
N LEU A 195 1.83 0.23 4.50
CA LEU A 195 2.74 -0.38 5.47
C LEU A 195 2.08 -0.71 6.80
N GLU A 196 1.17 0.16 7.29
CA GLU A 196 0.53 -0.02 8.60
C GLU A 196 -0.69 -0.94 8.56
N MET A 197 -1.39 -0.99 7.42
CA MET A 197 -2.70 -1.66 7.32
C MET A 197 -2.62 -3.05 6.69
N ALA A 198 -1.59 -3.35 5.89
CA ALA A 198 -1.58 -4.53 5.04
C ALA A 198 -0.97 -5.75 5.69
N ASP A 199 -1.63 -6.90 5.55
CA ASP A 199 -0.99 -8.22 5.63
C ASP A 199 -0.28 -8.54 4.30
N ARG A 200 -0.91 -8.18 3.16
CA ARG A 200 -0.32 -8.25 1.82
C ARG A 200 -0.66 -7.00 1.01
N ILE A 201 0.24 -6.66 0.08
CA ILE A 201 0.08 -5.51 -0.83
C ILE A 201 0.05 -6.00 -2.27
N ALA A 202 -1.00 -5.58 -3.00
CA ALA A 202 -1.08 -5.70 -4.45
C ALA A 202 -0.72 -4.34 -5.08
N VAL A 203 0.45 -4.22 -5.68
CA VAL A 203 0.82 -3.01 -6.41
C VAL A 203 0.17 -3.05 -7.79
N MET A 204 -0.65 -2.03 -8.07
CA MET A 204 -1.43 -1.94 -9.30
C MET A 204 -0.94 -0.81 -10.19
N SER A 205 -0.73 -1.10 -11.48
CA SER A 205 -0.35 -0.13 -12.51
C SER A 205 -1.05 -0.46 -13.83
N GLU A 206 -1.51 0.55 -14.56
CA GLU A 206 -2.12 0.43 -15.89
C GLU A 206 -3.15 -0.70 -16.04
N GLY A 207 -3.96 -0.87 -15.00
CA GLY A 207 -5.01 -1.89 -14.96
C GLY A 207 -4.55 -3.31 -14.71
N ALA A 208 -3.31 -3.53 -14.28
CA ALA A 208 -2.75 -4.84 -13.93
C ALA A 208 -2.14 -4.83 -12.52
N ILE A 209 -2.11 -5.98 -11.84
CA ILE A 209 -1.29 -6.19 -10.65
C ILE A 209 0.12 -6.53 -11.12
N VAL A 210 1.09 -5.69 -10.73
CA VAL A 210 2.51 -5.84 -11.12
C VAL A 210 3.33 -6.56 -10.06
N GLN A 211 2.89 -6.52 -8.79
CA GLN A 211 3.47 -7.30 -7.70
C GLN A 211 2.41 -7.54 -6.62
N LEU A 212 2.38 -8.72 -6.04
CA LEU A 212 1.54 -9.09 -4.90
C LEU A 212 2.40 -9.86 -3.90
N ASP A 213 2.70 -9.24 -2.78
CA ASP A 213 3.59 -9.78 -1.75
C ASP A 213 3.27 -9.19 -0.37
N THR A 214 4.05 -9.59 0.65
CA THR A 214 4.05 -8.92 1.96
C THR A 214 4.58 -7.49 1.84
N PRO A 215 4.23 -6.58 2.78
CA PRO A 215 4.77 -5.23 2.80
C PRO A 215 6.30 -5.20 2.69
N ASP A 216 6.98 -6.03 3.47
CA ASP A 216 8.45 -6.13 3.46
C ASP A 216 8.98 -6.44 2.05
N GLN A 217 8.41 -7.42 1.36
CA GLN A 217 8.83 -7.80 0.00
C GLN A 217 8.56 -6.69 -1.02
N VAL A 218 7.42 -6.02 -0.96
CA VAL A 218 7.08 -4.93 -1.89
C VAL A 218 8.05 -3.75 -1.74
N PHE A 219 8.36 -3.38 -0.51
CA PHE A 219 9.20 -2.21 -0.24
C PHE A 219 10.70 -2.51 -0.28
N ASN A 220 11.14 -3.71 0.08
CA ASN A 220 12.57 -4.06 0.19
C ASN A 220 13.09 -4.88 -1.00
N ALA A 221 12.22 -5.64 -1.67
CA ALA A 221 12.56 -6.50 -2.80
C ALA A 221 11.56 -6.30 -3.96
N PRO A 222 11.51 -5.09 -4.56
CA PRO A 222 10.64 -4.84 -5.72
C PRO A 222 11.01 -5.76 -6.88
N LYS A 223 10.00 -6.19 -7.65
CA LYS A 223 10.14 -7.12 -8.79
C LYS A 223 10.11 -6.42 -10.15
N SER A 224 10.06 -5.09 -10.16
CA SER A 224 10.09 -4.29 -11.39
C SER A 224 10.60 -2.87 -11.12
N GLU A 225 11.14 -2.24 -12.16
CA GLU A 225 11.55 -0.82 -12.12
C GLU A 225 10.38 0.09 -11.69
N PHE A 226 9.17 -0.22 -12.17
CA PHE A 226 7.98 0.54 -11.79
C PHE A 226 7.75 0.47 -10.27
N VAL A 227 7.75 -0.72 -9.67
CA VAL A 227 7.53 -0.89 -8.22
C VAL A 227 8.64 -0.19 -7.44
N ALA A 228 9.91 -0.37 -7.83
CA ALA A 228 11.05 0.28 -7.19
C ALA A 228 10.92 1.81 -7.19
N ASN A 229 10.59 2.41 -8.32
CA ASN A 229 10.32 3.85 -8.44
C ASN A 229 9.11 4.27 -7.59
N PHE A 230 8.04 3.49 -7.65
CA PHE A 230 6.79 3.81 -6.97
C PHE A 230 6.93 3.79 -5.44
N VAL A 231 7.69 2.85 -4.88
CA VAL A 231 7.99 2.81 -3.44
C VAL A 231 9.12 3.77 -3.03
N GLY A 232 9.65 4.56 -3.97
CA GLY A 232 10.58 5.65 -3.70
C GLY A 232 12.03 5.24 -3.48
N ILE A 233 12.44 4.06 -4.00
CA ILE A 233 13.85 3.68 -4.02
C ILE A 233 14.61 4.64 -4.93
N LYS A 234 15.71 5.18 -4.42
CA LYS A 234 16.49 6.19 -5.14
C LYS A 234 17.56 5.59 -6.04
N ASN A 235 18.24 4.53 -5.59
CA ASN A 235 19.27 3.89 -6.39
C ASN A 235 18.65 2.74 -7.17
N ILE A 236 18.27 3.00 -8.40
CA ILE A 236 17.78 2.01 -9.37
C ILE A 236 18.71 2.07 -10.57
N LEU A 237 19.45 0.99 -10.79
CA LEU A 237 20.54 0.93 -11.74
C LEU A 237 20.32 -0.23 -12.71
N LYS A 238 20.70 -0.07 -13.97
CA LYS A 238 20.71 -1.15 -14.95
C LYS A 238 22.11 -1.74 -15.02
N GLY A 239 22.20 -3.07 -15.00
CA GLY A 239 23.48 -3.77 -15.07
C GLY A 239 23.36 -5.11 -15.75
N GLN A 240 24.50 -5.70 -16.00
CA GLN A 240 24.63 -7.04 -16.57
C GLN A 240 25.21 -7.97 -15.52
N SER A 241 24.43 -8.96 -15.12
CA SER A 241 24.74 -9.90 -14.06
C SER A 241 25.37 -11.18 -14.61
N ARG A 242 26.41 -11.65 -13.93
CA ARG A 242 26.98 -12.99 -14.13
C ARG A 242 27.06 -13.72 -12.80
N LYS A 243 26.86 -15.01 -12.84
CA LYS A 243 27.02 -15.88 -11.68
C LYS A 243 28.51 -16.12 -11.41
N GLU A 244 28.92 -15.97 -10.15
CA GLU A 244 30.29 -16.23 -9.72
C GLU A 244 30.27 -16.78 -8.27
N ASN A 245 30.80 -18.01 -8.08
CA ASN A 245 30.94 -18.64 -6.76
C ASN A 245 29.69 -18.62 -5.87
N GLY A 246 28.50 -18.87 -6.46
CA GLY A 246 27.23 -18.91 -5.74
C GLY A 246 26.61 -17.53 -5.41
N THR A 247 27.20 -16.44 -5.91
CA THR A 247 26.72 -15.06 -5.84
C THR A 247 26.64 -14.46 -7.24
N SER A 248 26.13 -13.25 -7.40
CA SER A 248 26.21 -12.52 -8.66
C SER A 248 27.20 -11.38 -8.58
N VAL A 249 27.93 -11.20 -9.68
CA VAL A 249 28.72 -9.99 -9.96
C VAL A 249 28.02 -9.23 -11.08
N ILE A 250 27.61 -8.00 -10.79
CA ILE A 250 26.80 -7.18 -11.68
C ILE A 250 27.67 -6.02 -12.17
N LYS A 251 27.88 -5.94 -13.48
CA LYS A 251 28.57 -4.82 -14.12
C LYS A 251 27.59 -3.67 -14.35
N ILE A 252 27.89 -2.50 -13.80
CA ILE A 252 27.12 -1.25 -13.94
C ILE A 252 28.10 -0.19 -14.45
N GLY A 253 28.01 0.17 -15.73
CA GLY A 253 29.06 0.98 -16.35
C GLY A 253 30.43 0.31 -16.27
N GLU A 254 31.42 0.99 -15.69
CA GLU A 254 32.76 0.44 -15.45
C GLU A 254 32.92 -0.23 -14.06
N ALA A 255 31.95 -0.06 -13.17
CA ALA A 255 32.02 -0.61 -11.82
C ALA A 255 31.40 -2.02 -11.74
N GLN A 256 31.83 -2.77 -10.71
CA GLN A 256 31.26 -4.08 -10.39
C GLN A 256 30.63 -4.04 -9.00
N VAL A 257 29.44 -4.62 -8.90
CA VAL A 257 28.66 -4.72 -7.66
C VAL A 257 28.35 -6.20 -7.39
N HIS A 258 28.63 -6.65 -6.17
CA HIS A 258 28.33 -7.99 -5.70
C HIS A 258 26.93 -8.04 -5.09
N SER A 259 26.13 -9.03 -5.48
CA SER A 259 24.81 -9.32 -4.90
C SER A 259 24.76 -10.76 -4.41
N SER A 260 24.00 -11.00 -3.33
CA SER A 260 23.67 -12.35 -2.87
C SER A 260 22.55 -12.99 -3.69
N THR A 261 21.77 -12.20 -4.43
CA THR A 261 20.76 -12.69 -5.36
C THR A 261 21.44 -13.25 -6.61
N VAL A 262 21.15 -14.50 -6.95
CA VAL A 262 21.77 -15.18 -8.10
C VAL A 262 20.90 -15.00 -9.34
N LEU A 263 21.34 -14.14 -10.26
CA LEU A 263 20.71 -13.85 -11.53
C LEU A 263 21.75 -13.77 -12.64
N GLU A 264 21.36 -14.03 -13.88
CA GLU A 264 22.21 -13.89 -15.08
C GLU A 264 21.51 -13.07 -16.14
N GLY A 265 22.26 -12.27 -16.90
CA GLY A 265 21.75 -11.41 -17.97
C GLY A 265 21.51 -9.97 -17.52
N ASP A 266 20.66 -9.29 -18.27
CA ASP A 266 20.30 -7.89 -17.96
C ASP A 266 19.40 -7.83 -16.74
N VAL A 267 19.79 -7.02 -15.75
CA VAL A 267 19.08 -6.88 -14.46
C VAL A 267 18.92 -5.42 -14.09
N TYR A 268 17.88 -5.16 -13.30
CA TYR A 268 17.83 -3.95 -12.48
C TYR A 268 18.39 -4.25 -11.09
N VAL A 269 19.13 -3.30 -10.57
CA VAL A 269 19.71 -3.34 -9.23
C VAL A 269 19.13 -2.22 -8.39
N THR A 270 18.68 -2.55 -7.19
CA THR A 270 18.28 -1.55 -6.22
C THR A 270 19.13 -1.65 -4.95
N ILE A 271 19.48 -0.48 -4.41
CA ILE A 271 20.24 -0.35 -3.17
C ILE A 271 19.58 0.76 -2.35
N ARG A 272 19.24 0.49 -1.11
CA ARG A 272 18.65 1.51 -0.25
C ARG A 272 19.72 2.51 0.20
N PRO A 273 19.43 3.82 0.22
CA PRO A 273 20.38 4.84 0.68
C PRO A 273 20.86 4.60 2.12
N GLU A 274 20.00 4.06 2.98
CA GLU A 274 20.30 3.74 4.38
C GLU A 274 21.22 2.54 4.57
N ASP A 275 21.33 1.66 3.58
CA ASP A 275 22.23 0.50 3.59
C ASP A 275 23.65 0.86 3.16
N ILE A 276 23.87 2.09 2.68
CA ILE A 276 25.15 2.57 2.20
C ILE A 276 25.86 3.34 3.31
N ILE A 277 27.00 2.81 3.76
CA ILE A 277 27.88 3.48 4.71
C ILE A 277 28.75 4.46 3.92
N LEU A 278 28.72 5.74 4.33
CA LEU A 278 29.48 6.82 3.73
C LEU A 278 30.74 7.10 4.58
N SER A 279 31.91 7.14 3.96
CA SER A 279 33.16 7.46 4.65
C SER A 279 34.13 8.24 3.76
N LYS A 280 35.09 8.97 4.36
CA LYS A 280 36.17 9.67 3.63
C LYS A 280 37.31 8.75 3.27
N GLN A 281 37.46 7.65 3.98
CA GLN A 281 38.53 6.67 3.77
C GLN A 281 37.91 5.30 3.49
N HIS A 282 38.67 4.44 2.82
CA HIS A 282 38.26 3.05 2.63
C HIS A 282 38.09 2.36 3.99
N LEU A 283 36.96 1.68 4.18
CA LEU A 283 36.66 0.92 5.39
C LEU A 283 37.00 -0.56 5.16
N GLU A 284 37.91 -1.10 5.96
CA GLU A 284 38.07 -2.55 6.06
C GLU A 284 36.87 -3.16 6.79
N SER A 285 36.07 -3.94 6.10
CA SER A 285 34.86 -4.53 6.64
C SER A 285 34.46 -5.80 5.88
N SER A 286 33.40 -6.49 6.35
CA SER A 286 32.82 -7.63 5.66
C SER A 286 31.96 -7.24 4.44
N ALA A 287 31.80 -5.95 4.14
CA ALA A 287 31.10 -5.48 2.96
C ALA A 287 31.92 -5.73 1.69
N ARG A 288 31.34 -6.42 0.70
CA ARG A 288 32.02 -6.73 -0.56
C ARG A 288 31.99 -5.58 -1.56
N ASN A 289 31.14 -4.60 -1.35
CA ASN A 289 31.01 -3.44 -2.21
C ASN A 289 31.59 -2.22 -1.51
N SER A 290 32.56 -1.57 -2.12
CA SER A 290 33.13 -0.30 -1.67
C SER A 290 33.56 0.50 -2.91
N LEU A 291 32.72 1.50 -3.25
CA LEU A 291 32.89 2.30 -4.46
C LEU A 291 33.38 3.68 -4.08
N LYS A 292 34.50 4.14 -4.69
CA LYS A 292 34.97 5.52 -4.55
C LYS A 292 34.19 6.41 -5.53
N GLY A 293 33.59 7.47 -5.02
CA GLY A 293 32.83 8.41 -5.84
C GLY A 293 33.11 9.86 -5.50
N LYS A 294 32.88 10.76 -6.45
CA LYS A 294 32.95 12.21 -6.25
C LYS A 294 31.57 12.74 -5.89
N VAL A 295 31.44 13.46 -4.78
CA VAL A 295 30.17 14.04 -4.34
C VAL A 295 29.69 15.09 -5.34
N GLY A 296 28.53 14.81 -5.96
CA GLY A 296 27.87 15.68 -6.93
C GLY A 296 26.81 16.56 -6.29
N SER A 297 26.04 16.02 -5.32
CA SER A 297 24.97 16.79 -4.67
C SER A 297 24.72 16.35 -3.22
N ILE A 298 24.21 17.29 -2.42
CA ILE A 298 23.82 17.07 -1.02
C ILE A 298 22.43 17.66 -0.81
N SER A 299 21.47 16.83 -0.40
CA SER A 299 20.07 17.21 -0.18
C SER A 299 19.67 16.96 1.28
N LYS A 300 19.13 17.99 1.94
CA LYS A 300 18.70 17.92 3.35
C LYS A 300 17.19 17.73 3.42
N LYS A 301 16.73 16.60 3.95
CA LYS A 301 15.30 16.30 4.17
C LYS A 301 15.04 16.00 5.65
N GLY A 302 14.58 16.98 6.39
CA GLY A 302 14.34 16.81 7.83
C GLY A 302 15.61 16.40 8.58
N PRO A 303 15.61 15.29 9.35
CA PRO A 303 16.77 14.79 10.10
C PRO A 303 17.79 14.05 9.24
N ILE A 304 17.43 13.66 8.02
CA ILE A 304 18.24 12.86 7.10
C ILE A 304 18.88 13.75 6.03
N ILE A 305 20.14 13.46 5.72
CA ILE A 305 20.89 14.09 4.64
C ILE A 305 21.21 13.02 3.61
N TYR A 306 20.87 13.29 2.36
CA TYR A 306 21.21 12.45 1.22
C TYR A 306 22.43 13.02 0.53
N VAL A 307 23.45 12.18 0.33
CA VAL A 307 24.67 12.49 -0.37
C VAL A 307 24.72 11.63 -1.63
N THR A 308 24.68 12.28 -2.80
CA THR A 308 24.80 11.60 -4.09
C THR A 308 26.21 11.79 -4.61
N ALA A 309 26.88 10.68 -4.95
CA ALA A 309 28.20 10.69 -5.53
C ALA A 309 28.23 9.91 -6.85
N ASP A 310 29.06 10.37 -7.76
CA ASP A 310 29.37 9.68 -9.02
C ASP A 310 30.49 8.65 -8.77
N CYS A 311 30.09 7.38 -8.83
CA CYS A 311 30.95 6.20 -8.70
C CYS A 311 31.19 5.49 -10.05
N GLY A 312 31.05 6.20 -11.18
CA GLY A 312 30.87 5.69 -12.54
C GLY A 312 29.38 5.53 -12.90
N PHE A 313 28.53 5.73 -11.90
CA PHE A 313 27.09 5.95 -11.94
C PHE A 313 26.67 6.68 -10.66
N GLU A 314 25.53 7.35 -10.70
CA GLU A 314 25.02 8.06 -9.52
C GLU A 314 24.57 7.08 -8.44
N LEU A 315 25.12 7.23 -7.23
CA LEU A 315 24.75 6.48 -6.05
C LEU A 315 24.47 7.43 -4.88
N THR A 316 23.30 7.26 -4.24
CA THR A 316 22.84 8.10 -3.14
C THR A 316 22.90 7.33 -1.83
N ALA A 317 23.62 7.83 -0.85
CA ALA A 317 23.60 7.37 0.55
C ALA A 317 22.76 8.30 1.42
N SER A 318 22.24 7.79 2.54
CA SER A 318 21.57 8.59 3.56
C SER A 318 22.37 8.56 4.87
N VAL A 319 22.52 9.73 5.49
CA VAL A 319 23.22 9.87 6.77
C VAL A 319 22.44 10.80 7.71
N THR A 320 22.65 10.64 9.02
CA THR A 320 22.07 11.58 10.00
C THR A 320 22.76 12.94 9.93
N ARG A 321 22.10 14.00 10.43
CA ARG A 321 22.72 15.33 10.52
C ARG A 321 24.00 15.34 11.34
N GLN A 322 24.07 14.52 12.40
CA GLN A 322 25.26 14.41 13.25
C GLN A 322 26.41 13.78 12.48
N ALA A 323 26.22 12.61 11.88
CA ALA A 323 27.24 11.94 11.07
C ALA A 323 27.73 12.83 9.92
N PHE A 324 26.83 13.55 9.26
CA PHE A 324 27.19 14.49 8.20
C PHE A 324 28.11 15.63 8.69
N LYS A 325 27.84 16.20 9.90
CA LYS A 325 28.70 17.21 10.51
C LYS A 325 30.09 16.67 10.86
N GLU A 326 30.15 15.45 11.40
CA GLU A 326 31.40 14.78 11.76
C GLU A 326 32.24 14.45 10.51
N LEU A 327 31.61 14.01 9.44
CA LEU A 327 32.25 13.70 8.17
C LEU A 327 32.78 14.94 7.43
N GLN A 328 32.21 16.14 7.67
CA GLN A 328 32.58 17.39 7.00
C GLN A 328 32.70 17.25 5.48
N ILE A 329 31.72 16.64 4.86
CA ILE A 329 31.69 16.38 3.41
C ILE A 329 31.10 17.60 2.70
N THR A 330 31.73 17.97 1.58
CA THR A 330 31.26 19.02 0.66
C THR A 330 31.13 18.49 -0.76
N VAL A 331 30.39 19.23 -1.60
CA VAL A 331 30.31 18.92 -3.05
C VAL A 331 31.69 19.03 -3.64
N GLY A 332 32.08 18.01 -4.41
CA GLY A 332 33.40 17.87 -5.01
C GLY A 332 34.36 16.98 -4.23
N ASP A 333 34.11 16.67 -2.99
CA ASP A 333 34.92 15.73 -2.19
C ASP A 333 34.81 14.31 -2.74
N TYR A 334 35.87 13.50 -2.51
CA TYR A 334 35.83 12.06 -2.75
C TYR A 334 35.41 11.33 -1.50
N VAL A 335 34.50 10.36 -1.67
CA VAL A 335 33.95 9.53 -0.61
C VAL A 335 33.93 8.07 -1.03
N PHE A 336 33.85 7.16 -0.04
CA PHE A 336 33.61 5.75 -0.25
C PHE A 336 32.17 5.43 0.12
N MET A 337 31.47 4.75 -0.78
CA MET A 337 30.13 4.20 -0.64
C MET A 337 30.25 2.71 -0.41
N THR A 338 30.11 2.26 0.84
CA THR A 338 30.33 0.87 1.25
C THR A 338 29.03 0.20 1.64
N PHE A 339 28.70 -0.97 1.06
CA PHE A 339 27.47 -1.71 1.34
C PHE A 339 27.65 -3.21 1.16
N LYS A 340 26.80 -3.99 1.86
CA LYS A 340 26.88 -5.46 1.83
C LYS A 340 26.21 -6.03 0.59
N ALA A 341 26.65 -7.20 0.12
CA ALA A 341 26.03 -7.91 -0.99
C ALA A 341 24.54 -8.28 -0.75
N PRO A 342 24.07 -8.64 0.46
CA PRO A 342 22.66 -8.84 0.75
C PRO A 342 21.78 -7.58 0.64
N SER A 343 22.33 -6.38 0.75
CA SER A 343 21.62 -5.11 0.56
C SER A 343 21.39 -4.75 -0.92
N VAL A 344 21.95 -5.55 -1.83
CA VAL A 344 21.80 -5.39 -3.28
C VAL A 344 20.70 -6.32 -3.75
N ASN A 345 19.50 -5.76 -3.97
CA ASN A 345 18.41 -6.50 -4.58
C ASN A 345 18.52 -6.38 -6.11
N ALA A 346 18.43 -7.52 -6.80
CA ALA A 346 18.46 -7.58 -8.26
C ALA A 346 17.24 -8.34 -8.80
N PHE A 347 16.66 -7.88 -9.92
CA PHE A 347 15.49 -8.48 -10.58
C PHE A 347 15.50 -8.24 -12.08
#